data_e530f85a2aa315c0e682036ebdd37f19
#
_entry.id   e530f85a2aa315c0e682036ebdd37f19
#
_cell.length_a   1.000
_cell.length_b   1.000
_cell.length_c   1.000
_cell.angle_alpha   90.00
_cell.angle_beta   90.00
_cell.angle_gamma   90.00
#
_symmetry.space_group_name_H-M   'P 1'
#
loop_
_entity.id
_entity.type
_entity.pdbx_description
1 polymer ?
#
loop_
_entity_poly.entity_id
_entity_poly.type
_entity_poly.pdbx_seq_one_letter_code
_entity_poly.pdbx_strand_id
1 'polypeptide(L)'
;MSFVAYIFFNRGIASEIDGMVYIPEGEFKMGSKGKLEHGDDGGDGRIGLEVGVDEIPLHIVMVKGFYIDRYEVTNAQYKKFFDATGREPPVDSVAPDAPYNWRNGNYPAGEDNHPVVNVTWYDAEAYCKWADKRLPTEAEWEKSCRGGDGRRWSFGNSFITSFVNTHELELKWSQAVGSFPEDRSSYGVYDMSGNVMEWTASWYNPYPTSTLKRETFGEQNRVIRGGAWLTSYLTARCTSRNFAVPEKKHRTMGFRCAKDAN
;
A
#
# COMPACT_ATOMS: atom_id res chain seq x y z
N MET A 1 6.22 5.96 -54.30
CA MET A 1 5.54 6.49 -53.09
C MET A 1 4.93 5.31 -52.35
N SER A 2 5.59 4.94 -51.27
CA SER A 2 5.17 3.76 -50.46
C SER A 2 4.41 4.27 -49.23
N PHE A 3 3.13 3.98 -49.15
CA PHE A 3 2.29 4.27 -47.98
C PHE A 3 2.60 3.25 -46.89
N VAL A 4 3.22 3.67 -45.81
CA VAL A 4 3.34 2.87 -44.56
C VAL A 4 2.03 3.10 -43.80
N ALA A 5 1.17 2.07 -43.75
CA ALA A 5 -0.03 2.07 -42.92
C ALA A 5 0.41 1.85 -41.44
N TYR A 6 0.26 2.87 -40.60
CA TYR A 6 0.32 2.73 -39.15
C TYR A 6 -0.92 2.00 -38.67
N ILE A 7 -0.77 0.73 -38.30
CA ILE A 7 -1.80 -0.03 -37.61
C ILE A 7 -1.80 0.45 -36.14
N PHE A 8 -2.76 1.31 -35.81
CA PHE A 8 -3.10 1.58 -34.41
C PHE A 8 -3.75 0.32 -33.83
N PHE A 9 -2.99 -0.40 -33.00
CA PHE A 9 -3.60 -1.39 -32.11
C PHE A 9 -4.51 -0.65 -31.11
N ASN A 10 -5.80 -0.73 -31.37
CA ASN A 10 -6.82 -0.33 -30.41
C ASN A 10 -6.80 -1.34 -29.25
N ARG A 11 -5.91 -1.12 -28.24
CA ARG A 11 -6.02 -1.81 -26.97
C ARG A 11 -7.33 -1.35 -26.36
N GLY A 12 -8.29 -2.28 -26.24
CA GLY A 12 -9.55 -2.02 -25.56
C GLY A 12 -9.29 -1.24 -24.28
N ILE A 13 -9.82 -0.02 -24.23
CA ILE A 13 -9.75 0.83 -23.04
C ILE A 13 -10.53 0.07 -21.98
N ALA A 14 -9.86 -0.47 -20.98
CA ALA A 14 -10.52 -1.02 -19.80
C ALA A 14 -11.47 0.07 -19.29
N SER A 15 -12.74 -0.26 -19.05
CA SER A 15 -13.73 0.72 -18.57
C SER A 15 -13.18 1.37 -17.29
N GLU A 16 -13.10 2.70 -17.25
CA GLU A 16 -12.74 3.41 -16.02
C GLU A 16 -13.77 3.06 -14.94
N ILE A 17 -13.29 2.58 -13.81
CA ILE A 17 -14.08 2.45 -12.58
C ILE A 17 -13.71 3.67 -11.74
N ASP A 18 -14.73 4.44 -11.35
CA ASP A 18 -14.52 5.69 -10.62
C ASP A 18 -13.64 5.48 -9.38
N GLY A 19 -12.59 6.31 -9.25
CA GLY A 19 -11.63 6.26 -8.16
C GLY A 19 -10.64 5.09 -8.18
N MET A 20 -10.67 4.21 -9.21
CA MET A 20 -9.76 3.07 -9.33
C MET A 20 -8.82 3.21 -10.54
N VAL A 21 -7.71 2.50 -10.48
CA VAL A 21 -6.68 2.42 -11.53
C VAL A 21 -6.60 1.00 -12.04
N TYR A 22 -6.63 0.79 -13.35
CA TYR A 22 -6.43 -0.51 -13.96
C TYR A 22 -4.95 -0.88 -13.99
N ILE A 23 -4.62 -2.04 -13.43
CA ILE A 23 -3.29 -2.66 -13.49
C ILE A 23 -3.35 -3.82 -14.49
N PRO A 24 -2.59 -3.75 -15.59
CA PRO A 24 -2.66 -4.75 -16.64
C PRO A 24 -2.14 -6.11 -16.18
N GLU A 25 -2.71 -7.17 -16.76
CA GLU A 25 -2.20 -8.53 -16.62
C GLU A 25 -0.74 -8.59 -17.09
N GLY A 26 0.03 -9.45 -16.43
CA GLY A 26 1.40 -9.77 -16.85
C GLY A 26 2.33 -10.09 -15.69
N GLU A 27 3.49 -10.58 -16.07
CA GLU A 27 4.58 -10.86 -15.14
C GLU A 27 5.21 -9.59 -14.59
N PHE A 28 5.66 -9.65 -13.35
CA PHE A 28 6.53 -8.64 -12.77
C PHE A 28 7.54 -9.28 -11.81
N LYS A 29 8.59 -8.53 -11.51
CA LYS A 29 9.63 -8.95 -10.56
C LYS A 29 9.22 -8.54 -9.16
N MET A 30 8.87 -9.51 -8.31
CA MET A 30 8.52 -9.31 -6.90
C MET A 30 9.72 -9.57 -6.00
N GLY A 31 9.87 -8.76 -4.95
CA GLY A 31 10.94 -8.91 -3.98
C GLY A 31 12.27 -8.28 -4.39
N SER A 32 13.35 -8.65 -3.73
CA SER A 32 14.70 -8.08 -3.85
C SER A 32 15.76 -9.13 -4.17
N LYS A 33 16.89 -8.71 -4.79
CA LYS A 33 18.02 -9.61 -5.12
C LYS A 33 18.95 -9.89 -3.94
N GLY A 34 18.85 -9.18 -2.84
CA GLY A 34 19.74 -9.32 -1.69
C GLY A 34 19.93 -8.00 -0.93
N LYS A 35 20.96 -7.93 -0.10
CA LYS A 35 21.28 -6.75 0.70
C LYS A 35 21.32 -5.50 -0.17
N LEU A 36 20.80 -4.38 0.33
CA LEU A 36 21.03 -3.08 -0.28
C LEU A 36 22.54 -2.87 -0.33
N GLU A 37 23.11 -2.69 -1.53
CA GLU A 37 24.52 -2.39 -1.69
C GLU A 37 24.80 -0.99 -1.09
N HIS A 38 25.96 -0.84 -0.47
CA HIS A 38 26.45 0.43 0.07
C HIS A 38 26.43 1.49 -1.06
N GLY A 39 25.72 2.59 -0.86
CA GLY A 39 25.53 3.65 -1.86
C GLY A 39 24.13 3.74 -2.45
N ASP A 40 23.28 2.75 -2.24
CA ASP A 40 21.90 2.74 -2.73
C ASP A 40 20.89 3.37 -1.73
N ASP A 41 21.38 3.82 -0.58
CA ASP A 41 20.65 4.33 0.58
C ASP A 41 20.46 5.84 0.59
N GLY A 42 20.71 6.51 -0.52
CA GLY A 42 20.57 7.96 -0.61
C GLY A 42 21.68 8.76 0.09
N GLY A 43 22.76 8.12 0.50
CA GLY A 43 24.00 8.79 0.94
C GLY A 43 24.06 9.22 2.40
N ASP A 44 23.17 8.71 3.29
CA ASP A 44 23.21 9.08 4.72
C ASP A 44 24.16 8.22 5.57
N GLY A 45 24.85 7.24 4.99
CA GLY A 45 25.92 6.48 5.62
C GLY A 45 25.47 5.61 6.81
N ARG A 46 24.19 5.37 7.01
CA ARG A 46 23.68 4.53 8.10
C ARG A 46 23.82 3.06 7.78
N ILE A 47 24.75 2.46 8.47
CA ILE A 47 25.23 1.10 8.32
C ILE A 47 24.14 0.08 8.67
N GLY A 48 23.89 -0.87 7.74
CA GLY A 48 23.72 -2.27 8.11
C GLY A 48 22.49 -2.66 8.91
N LEU A 49 21.33 -2.03 8.69
CA LEU A 49 20.09 -2.70 9.03
C LEU A 49 19.86 -3.77 7.93
N GLU A 50 19.65 -5.03 8.34
CA GLU A 50 19.24 -6.11 7.46
C GLU A 50 17.78 -5.87 6.99
N VAL A 51 17.57 -4.74 6.31
CA VAL A 51 16.29 -4.38 5.73
C VAL A 51 16.10 -5.29 4.55
N GLY A 52 15.04 -6.11 4.60
CA GLY A 52 14.62 -6.86 3.43
C GLY A 52 15.07 -8.32 3.34
N VAL A 53 15.51 -8.97 4.43
CA VAL A 53 15.80 -10.42 4.40
C VAL A 53 14.58 -11.27 4.01
N ASP A 54 13.38 -10.80 4.33
CA ASP A 54 12.11 -11.43 3.97
C ASP A 54 11.55 -10.98 2.61
N GLU A 55 12.22 -9.99 2.00
CA GLU A 55 11.96 -9.56 0.61
C GLU A 55 12.70 -10.45 -0.42
N ILE A 56 13.51 -11.41 0.03
CA ILE A 56 14.36 -12.28 -0.79
C ILE A 56 13.72 -13.67 -0.92
N PRO A 57 13.82 -14.27 -2.10
CA PRO A 57 14.50 -13.84 -3.33
C PRO A 57 13.63 -12.98 -4.23
N LEU A 58 14.27 -12.23 -5.12
CA LEU A 58 13.60 -11.68 -6.31
C LEU A 58 13.08 -12.83 -7.16
N HIS A 59 11.80 -12.83 -7.48
CA HIS A 59 11.15 -13.88 -8.28
C HIS A 59 10.10 -13.28 -9.22
N ILE A 60 9.72 -14.05 -10.23
CA ILE A 60 8.69 -13.62 -11.19
C ILE A 60 7.33 -14.08 -10.68
N VAL A 61 6.37 -13.14 -10.70
CA VAL A 61 4.96 -13.41 -10.38
C VAL A 61 4.08 -12.97 -11.53
N MET A 62 3.21 -13.88 -11.98
CA MET A 62 2.14 -13.56 -12.91
C MET A 62 0.95 -13.01 -12.10
N VAL A 63 0.48 -11.82 -12.44
CA VAL A 63 -0.70 -11.20 -11.83
C VAL A 63 -1.73 -10.96 -12.94
N LYS A 64 -2.97 -11.41 -12.73
CA LYS A 64 -4.11 -11.11 -13.64
C LYS A 64 -4.40 -9.62 -13.66
N GLY A 65 -5.07 -9.13 -14.69
CA GLY A 65 -5.55 -7.75 -14.73
C GLY A 65 -6.54 -7.47 -13.60
N PHE A 66 -6.41 -6.33 -12.93
CA PHE A 66 -7.27 -5.93 -11.82
C PHE A 66 -7.35 -4.40 -11.72
N TYR A 67 -8.31 -3.92 -10.95
CA TYR A 67 -8.40 -2.53 -10.54
C TYR A 67 -7.94 -2.40 -9.09
N ILE A 68 -7.29 -1.28 -8.75
CA ILE A 68 -6.91 -0.92 -7.38
C ILE A 68 -7.37 0.51 -7.11
N ASP A 69 -7.80 0.81 -5.88
CA ASP A 69 -8.13 2.18 -5.48
C ASP A 69 -6.93 3.09 -5.71
N ARG A 70 -7.19 4.25 -6.32
CA ARG A 70 -6.16 5.26 -6.62
C ARG A 70 -5.46 5.74 -5.35
N TYR A 71 -6.21 5.84 -4.26
CA TYR A 71 -5.79 6.30 -2.95
C TYR A 71 -6.16 5.30 -1.87
N GLU A 72 -5.65 5.49 -0.67
CA GLU A 72 -6.11 4.81 0.54
C GLU A 72 -7.59 5.14 0.81
N VAL A 73 -8.32 4.26 1.48
CA VAL A 73 -9.71 4.51 1.89
C VAL A 73 -9.75 5.64 2.93
N THR A 74 -10.52 6.69 2.64
CA THR A 74 -10.59 7.87 3.50
C THR A 74 -11.58 7.70 4.66
N ASN A 75 -11.45 8.56 5.68
CA ASN A 75 -12.40 8.64 6.79
C ASN A 75 -13.84 8.86 6.30
N ALA A 76 -14.05 9.77 5.33
CA ALA A 76 -15.39 10.03 4.79
C ALA A 76 -15.98 8.83 4.05
N GLN A 77 -15.15 8.06 3.34
CA GLN A 77 -15.59 6.83 2.69
C GLN A 77 -15.94 5.75 3.71
N TYR A 78 -15.06 5.56 4.70
CA TYR A 78 -15.28 4.57 5.77
C TYR A 78 -16.50 4.93 6.63
N LYS A 79 -16.79 6.22 6.84
CA LYS A 79 -17.98 6.68 7.57
C LYS A 79 -19.29 6.18 6.96
N LYS A 80 -19.39 6.14 5.64
CA LYS A 80 -20.57 5.59 4.95
C LYS A 80 -20.81 4.11 5.28
N PHE A 81 -19.73 3.34 5.32
CA PHE A 81 -19.76 1.93 5.71
C PHE A 81 -20.11 1.77 7.18
N PHE A 82 -19.48 2.55 8.05
CA PHE A 82 -19.75 2.56 9.48
C PHE A 82 -21.25 2.82 9.76
N ASP A 83 -21.80 3.87 9.16
CA ASP A 83 -23.21 4.25 9.33
C ASP A 83 -24.18 3.17 8.79
N ALA A 84 -23.80 2.52 7.68
CA ALA A 84 -24.64 1.48 7.06
C ALA A 84 -24.62 0.15 7.81
N THR A 85 -23.57 -0.14 8.59
CA THR A 85 -23.36 -1.48 9.17
C THR A 85 -23.38 -1.52 10.69
N GLY A 86 -23.27 -0.35 11.37
CA GLY A 86 -23.23 -0.28 12.83
C GLY A 86 -22.00 -0.93 13.47
N ARG A 87 -20.89 -1.02 12.74
CA ARG A 87 -19.63 -1.58 13.27
C ARG A 87 -19.02 -0.69 14.35
N GLU A 88 -18.02 -1.21 15.06
CA GLU A 88 -17.25 -0.46 16.02
C GLU A 88 -16.45 0.67 15.33
N PRO A 89 -16.36 1.86 15.93
CA PRO A 89 -15.60 2.96 15.36
C PRO A 89 -14.10 2.68 15.37
N PRO A 90 -13.35 3.29 14.45
CA PRO A 90 -11.90 3.23 14.43
C PRO A 90 -11.30 3.99 15.63
N VAL A 91 -10.98 3.29 16.70
CA VAL A 91 -10.43 3.87 17.94
C VAL A 91 -9.17 3.11 18.36
N ASP A 92 -8.15 3.88 18.77
CA ASP A 92 -6.99 3.35 19.47
C ASP A 92 -7.34 3.14 20.94
N SER A 93 -7.56 1.91 21.35
CA SER A 93 -7.92 1.57 22.74
C SER A 93 -6.77 1.79 23.74
N VAL A 94 -5.53 1.89 23.27
CA VAL A 94 -4.35 2.15 24.12
C VAL A 94 -4.22 3.66 24.41
N ALA A 95 -4.69 4.50 23.48
CA ALA A 95 -4.69 5.95 23.60
C ALA A 95 -6.08 6.54 23.33
N PRO A 96 -7.09 6.28 24.19
CA PRO A 96 -8.48 6.60 23.91
C PRO A 96 -8.74 8.11 23.72
N ASP A 97 -7.90 8.95 24.34
CA ASP A 97 -8.01 10.42 24.25
C ASP A 97 -7.23 11.02 23.06
N ALA A 98 -6.57 10.19 22.27
CA ALA A 98 -5.79 10.68 21.14
C ALA A 98 -6.67 11.46 20.15
N PRO A 99 -6.14 12.56 19.58
CA PRO A 99 -6.92 13.45 18.71
C PRO A 99 -7.37 12.79 17.40
N TYR A 100 -6.70 11.75 16.97
CA TYR A 100 -7.01 10.99 15.76
C TYR A 100 -8.12 9.93 15.93
N ASN A 101 -8.60 9.73 17.15
CA ASN A 101 -9.68 8.76 17.39
C ASN A 101 -11.02 9.31 16.93
N TRP A 102 -11.83 8.42 16.38
CA TRP A 102 -13.23 8.72 16.14
C TRP A 102 -13.96 8.91 17.47
N ARG A 103 -14.82 9.94 17.57
CA ARG A 103 -15.60 10.24 18.75
C ARG A 103 -17.08 10.38 18.39
N ASN A 104 -17.94 9.73 19.18
CA ASN A 104 -19.39 9.72 18.93
C ASN A 104 -19.74 9.28 17.49
N GLY A 105 -18.99 8.28 16.96
CA GLY A 105 -19.19 7.77 15.62
C GLY A 105 -18.71 8.69 14.48
N ASN A 106 -17.92 9.72 14.77
CA ASN A 106 -17.37 10.64 13.77
C ASN A 106 -15.85 10.71 13.84
N TYR A 107 -15.22 10.88 12.68
CA TYR A 107 -13.80 11.17 12.55
C TYR A 107 -13.48 12.62 13.00
N PRO A 108 -12.22 12.95 13.28
CA PRO A 108 -11.82 14.30 13.64
C PRO A 108 -12.20 15.32 12.56
N ALA A 109 -12.61 16.51 13.00
CA ALA A 109 -13.03 17.58 12.10
C ALA A 109 -11.89 18.00 11.16
N GLY A 110 -12.17 18.07 9.86
CA GLY A 110 -11.21 18.41 8.82
C GLY A 110 -10.39 17.23 8.30
N GLU A 111 -10.57 16.01 8.84
CA GLU A 111 -9.86 14.81 8.41
C GLU A 111 -10.71 13.89 7.51
N ASP A 112 -11.70 14.41 6.83
CA ASP A 112 -12.58 13.69 5.91
C ASP A 112 -11.81 12.97 4.79
N ASN A 113 -10.78 13.61 4.24
CA ASN A 113 -9.92 13.07 3.18
C ASN A 113 -8.62 12.42 3.69
N HIS A 114 -8.39 12.35 5.00
CA HIS A 114 -7.30 11.56 5.54
C HIS A 114 -7.62 10.07 5.46
N PRO A 115 -6.61 9.19 5.32
CA PRO A 115 -6.85 7.75 5.34
C PRO A 115 -7.43 7.32 6.67
N VAL A 116 -8.40 6.40 6.63
CA VAL A 116 -8.89 5.77 7.84
C VAL A 116 -7.80 4.88 8.45
N VAL A 117 -7.59 5.02 9.74
CA VAL A 117 -6.62 4.23 10.52
C VAL A 117 -7.28 3.57 11.74
N ASN A 118 -6.54 2.80 12.51
CA ASN A 118 -7.07 2.05 13.67
C ASN A 118 -8.18 1.05 13.30
N VAL A 119 -8.08 0.47 12.12
CA VAL A 119 -8.95 -0.59 11.61
C VAL A 119 -8.22 -1.93 11.65
N THR A 120 -8.92 -3.00 12.02
CA THR A 120 -8.42 -4.36 11.92
C THR A 120 -8.40 -4.82 10.46
N TRP A 121 -7.70 -5.92 10.19
CA TRP A 121 -7.77 -6.57 8.88
C TRP A 121 -9.21 -6.98 8.53
N TYR A 122 -9.98 -7.47 9.51
CA TYR A 122 -11.38 -7.85 9.35
C TYR A 122 -12.29 -6.66 9.01
N ASP A 123 -11.99 -5.48 9.57
CA ASP A 123 -12.72 -4.26 9.25
C ASP A 123 -12.43 -3.80 7.82
N ALA A 124 -11.16 -3.85 7.41
CA ALA A 124 -10.73 -3.51 6.07
C ALA A 124 -11.34 -4.47 5.02
N GLU A 125 -11.30 -5.78 5.27
CA GLU A 125 -11.92 -6.79 4.42
C GLU A 125 -13.43 -6.59 4.29
N ALA A 126 -14.11 -6.34 5.42
CA ALA A 126 -15.54 -6.12 5.42
C ALA A 126 -15.94 -4.83 4.69
N TYR A 127 -15.15 -3.75 4.83
CA TYR A 127 -15.37 -2.53 4.05
C TYR A 127 -15.23 -2.82 2.55
N CYS A 128 -14.15 -3.45 2.12
CA CYS A 128 -13.95 -3.74 0.70
C CYS A 128 -15.09 -4.61 0.14
N LYS A 129 -15.55 -5.64 0.88
CA LYS A 129 -16.71 -6.45 0.48
C LYS A 129 -18.01 -5.64 0.40
N TRP A 130 -18.25 -4.74 1.34
CA TRP A 130 -19.41 -3.84 1.31
C TRP A 130 -19.39 -2.92 0.09
N ALA A 131 -18.21 -2.49 -0.33
CA ALA A 131 -18.00 -1.66 -1.52
C ALA A 131 -17.96 -2.47 -2.84
N ASP A 132 -18.31 -3.77 -2.84
CA ASP A 132 -18.19 -4.67 -4.00
C ASP A 132 -16.74 -4.76 -4.54
N LYS A 133 -15.78 -4.81 -3.61
CA LYS A 133 -14.34 -4.90 -3.81
C LYS A 133 -13.74 -5.97 -2.88
N ARG A 134 -12.43 -6.10 -2.89
CA ARG A 134 -11.65 -6.94 -1.97
C ARG A 134 -10.36 -6.24 -1.56
N LEU A 135 -9.65 -6.74 -0.56
CA LEU A 135 -8.28 -6.30 -0.32
C LEU A 135 -7.37 -6.76 -1.48
N PRO A 136 -6.35 -5.97 -1.85
CA PRO A 136 -5.33 -6.43 -2.79
C PRO A 136 -4.50 -7.55 -2.17
N THR A 137 -4.05 -8.49 -2.96
CA THR A 137 -2.98 -9.40 -2.57
C THR A 137 -1.66 -8.62 -2.43
N GLU A 138 -0.69 -9.17 -1.71
CA GLU A 138 0.64 -8.57 -1.60
C GLU A 138 1.30 -8.36 -2.97
N ALA A 139 1.16 -9.32 -3.88
CA ALA A 139 1.71 -9.23 -5.23
C ALA A 139 1.04 -8.12 -6.07
N GLU A 140 -0.28 -7.96 -5.97
CA GLU A 140 -1.01 -6.88 -6.62
C GLU A 140 -0.59 -5.51 -6.09
N TRP A 141 -0.45 -5.40 -4.76
CA TRP A 141 0.01 -4.18 -4.12
C TRP A 141 1.42 -3.81 -4.59
N GLU A 142 2.39 -4.74 -4.54
CA GLU A 142 3.77 -4.50 -4.96
C GLU A 142 3.85 -4.14 -6.45
N LYS A 143 3.12 -4.84 -7.33
CA LYS A 143 3.05 -4.50 -8.75
C LYS A 143 2.53 -3.08 -8.96
N SER A 144 1.48 -2.69 -8.24
CA SER A 144 0.88 -1.36 -8.32
C SER A 144 1.84 -0.25 -7.89
N CYS A 145 2.69 -0.51 -6.89
CA CYS A 145 3.67 0.42 -6.37
C CYS A 145 4.86 0.57 -7.32
N ARG A 146 5.56 -0.52 -7.63
CA ARG A 146 6.85 -0.47 -8.33
C ARG A 146 6.78 -0.44 -9.84
N GLY A 147 5.59 -0.58 -10.42
CA GLY A 147 5.41 -0.58 -11.88
C GLY A 147 6.05 -1.79 -12.57
N GLY A 148 6.05 -1.74 -13.90
CA GLY A 148 6.73 -2.74 -14.73
C GLY A 148 8.26 -2.55 -14.79
N ASP A 149 8.75 -1.37 -14.44
CA ASP A 149 10.17 -0.98 -14.44
C ASP A 149 10.90 -1.35 -13.12
N GLY A 150 10.17 -1.78 -12.10
CA GLY A 150 10.74 -2.33 -10.88
C GLY A 150 11.31 -1.29 -9.92
N ARG A 151 10.67 -0.13 -9.81
CA ARG A 151 11.08 0.98 -8.97
C ARG A 151 11.25 0.60 -7.50
N ARG A 152 12.11 1.33 -6.82
CA ARG A 152 12.33 1.18 -5.37
C ARG A 152 11.22 1.82 -4.56
N TRP A 153 10.81 3.04 -4.91
CA TRP A 153 9.63 3.74 -4.41
C TRP A 153 8.66 3.97 -5.58
N SER A 154 7.42 4.31 -5.30
CA SER A 154 6.39 4.58 -6.30
C SER A 154 6.84 5.56 -7.38
N PHE A 155 7.60 6.58 -6.99
CA PHE A 155 8.07 7.69 -7.82
C PHE A 155 9.44 7.44 -8.49
N GLY A 156 10.18 6.38 -8.14
CA GLY A 156 11.48 6.08 -8.75
C GLY A 156 12.48 5.38 -7.86
N ASN A 157 13.77 5.52 -8.16
CA ASN A 157 14.86 4.81 -7.50
C ASN A 157 15.71 5.67 -6.54
N SER A 158 15.49 6.98 -6.53
CA SER A 158 16.13 7.92 -5.60
C SER A 158 15.10 8.47 -4.63
N PHE A 159 15.40 8.40 -3.32
CA PHE A 159 14.51 8.94 -2.31
C PHE A 159 14.55 10.47 -2.27
N ILE A 160 13.38 11.09 -2.23
CA ILE A 160 13.22 12.54 -2.11
C ILE A 160 12.19 12.79 -1.00
N THR A 161 12.65 13.33 0.12
CA THR A 161 11.86 13.50 1.35
C THR A 161 10.55 14.27 1.11
N SER A 162 10.58 15.32 0.29
CA SER A 162 9.40 16.16 0.00
C SER A 162 8.33 15.48 -0.85
N PHE A 163 8.60 14.30 -1.39
CA PHE A 163 7.65 13.57 -2.25
C PHE A 163 6.70 12.67 -1.49
N VAL A 164 6.97 12.40 -0.22
CA VAL A 164 6.27 11.36 0.55
C VAL A 164 6.11 11.75 2.01
N ASN A 165 5.08 11.24 2.65
CA ASN A 165 4.85 11.41 4.08
C ASN A 165 5.46 10.24 4.87
N THR A 166 6.75 10.38 5.20
CA THR A 166 7.49 9.47 6.08
C THR A 166 8.04 10.22 7.28
N HIS A 167 8.65 9.52 8.23
CA HIS A 167 9.23 10.13 9.44
C HIS A 167 10.19 11.29 9.11
N GLU A 168 10.93 11.20 8.01
CA GLU A 168 11.92 12.18 7.58
C GLU A 168 11.30 13.55 7.22
N LEU A 169 10.00 13.59 6.87
CA LEU A 169 9.30 14.85 6.59
C LEU A 169 8.76 15.54 7.86
N GLU A 170 8.74 14.83 9.00
CA GLU A 170 8.38 15.34 10.33
C GLU A 170 6.98 15.97 10.47
N LEU A 171 6.02 15.64 9.59
CA LEU A 171 4.64 16.12 9.68
C LEU A 171 3.87 15.55 10.88
N LYS A 172 4.35 14.46 11.47
CA LYS A 172 3.83 13.83 12.70
C LYS A 172 2.39 13.32 12.64
N TRP A 173 1.79 13.26 11.42
CA TRP A 173 0.44 12.74 11.19
C TRP A 173 0.25 12.32 9.72
N SER A 174 -0.78 11.50 9.44
CA SER A 174 -1.20 11.24 8.07
C SER A 174 -1.68 12.54 7.40
N GLN A 175 -1.56 12.61 6.10
CA GLN A 175 -2.07 13.72 5.31
C GLN A 175 -3.27 13.27 4.47
N ALA A 176 -4.06 14.21 4.01
CA ALA A 176 -5.14 13.93 3.08
C ALA A 176 -4.58 13.17 1.86
N VAL A 177 -5.30 12.16 1.38
CA VAL A 177 -4.85 11.33 0.26
C VAL A 177 -4.54 12.19 -0.97
N GLY A 178 -3.46 11.87 -1.68
CA GLY A 178 -3.00 12.63 -2.84
C GLY A 178 -2.34 13.98 -2.52
N SER A 179 -2.03 14.28 -1.25
CA SER A 179 -1.31 15.51 -0.88
C SER A 179 0.11 15.57 -1.43
N PHE A 180 0.66 14.43 -1.82
CA PHE A 180 1.98 14.30 -2.43
C PHE A 180 1.85 13.86 -3.89
N PRO A 181 1.68 14.80 -4.84
CA PRO A 181 1.43 14.47 -6.25
C PRO A 181 2.56 13.69 -6.92
N GLU A 182 3.77 13.77 -6.36
CA GLU A 182 4.94 13.04 -6.84
C GLU A 182 4.98 11.59 -6.32
N ASP A 183 4.32 11.27 -5.18
CA ASP A 183 4.15 9.89 -4.71
C ASP A 183 3.13 9.15 -5.57
N ARG A 184 3.52 8.96 -6.82
CA ARG A 184 2.66 8.33 -7.83
C ARG A 184 3.41 7.24 -8.59
N SER A 185 2.85 6.05 -8.59
CA SER A 185 3.39 4.94 -9.38
C SER A 185 3.25 5.19 -10.89
N SER A 186 3.96 4.40 -11.69
CA SER A 186 3.84 4.46 -13.16
C SER A 186 2.43 4.14 -13.67
N TYR A 187 1.62 3.48 -12.87
CA TYR A 187 0.22 3.21 -13.18
C TYR A 187 -0.73 4.34 -12.75
N GLY A 188 -0.27 5.29 -11.93
CA GLY A 188 -1.09 6.39 -11.43
C GLY A 188 -1.79 6.10 -10.11
N VAL A 189 -1.26 5.16 -9.32
CA VAL A 189 -1.67 4.90 -7.93
C VAL A 189 -0.84 5.79 -7.02
N TYR A 190 -1.46 6.48 -6.07
CA TYR A 190 -0.84 7.45 -5.17
C TYR A 190 -0.65 6.89 -3.76
N ASP A 191 0.18 7.59 -2.96
CA ASP A 191 0.42 7.34 -1.54
C ASP A 191 0.90 5.89 -1.27
N MET A 192 1.70 5.34 -2.24
CA MET A 192 2.21 3.98 -2.14
C MET A 192 3.54 3.89 -1.36
N SER A 193 4.14 5.04 -1.00
CA SER A 193 5.47 5.10 -0.37
C SER A 193 5.45 5.96 0.90
N GLY A 194 4.49 5.75 1.79
CA GLY A 194 4.34 6.49 3.04
C GLY A 194 2.89 6.68 3.44
N ASN A 195 2.58 7.77 4.08
CA ASN A 195 1.28 8.14 4.61
C ASN A 195 0.77 7.13 5.64
N VAL A 196 0.14 6.02 5.25
CA VAL A 196 -0.19 4.91 6.15
C VAL A 196 0.19 3.56 5.57
N MET A 197 0.56 2.61 6.42
CA MET A 197 0.72 1.21 6.03
C MET A 197 -0.63 0.61 5.68
N GLU A 198 -0.64 -0.32 4.73
CA GLU A 198 -1.87 -0.87 4.17
C GLU A 198 -1.99 -2.38 4.36
N TRP A 199 -3.14 -2.81 4.87
CA TRP A 199 -3.50 -4.21 4.93
C TRP A 199 -3.62 -4.82 3.53
N THR A 200 -3.08 -6.03 3.36
CA THR A 200 -3.28 -6.87 2.17
C THR A 200 -4.05 -8.14 2.49
N ALA A 201 -4.57 -8.81 1.47
CA ALA A 201 -5.25 -10.09 1.64
C ALA A 201 -4.29 -11.25 1.99
N SER A 202 -2.99 -11.08 1.79
CA SER A 202 -2.01 -12.16 1.90
C SER A 202 -1.63 -12.47 3.33
N TRP A 203 -1.49 -13.77 3.66
CA TRP A 203 -0.80 -14.21 4.85
C TRP A 203 0.71 -13.94 4.74
N TYR A 204 1.35 -13.62 5.85
CA TYR A 204 2.79 -13.41 5.89
C TYR A 204 3.52 -14.74 5.82
N ASN A 205 3.95 -15.11 4.64
CA ASN A 205 4.69 -16.32 4.33
C ASN A 205 6.05 -16.00 3.70
N PRO A 206 7.04 -16.92 3.76
CA PRO A 206 8.28 -16.75 3.00
C PRO A 206 7.96 -16.74 1.52
N TYR A 207 8.75 -15.99 0.75
CA TYR A 207 8.67 -16.05 -0.72
C TYR A 207 9.06 -17.43 -1.27
N PRO A 208 8.60 -17.82 -2.46
CA PRO A 208 8.99 -19.05 -3.10
C PRO A 208 10.52 -19.22 -3.12
N THR A 209 10.99 -20.42 -2.78
CA THR A 209 12.42 -20.78 -2.68
C THR A 209 13.23 -20.06 -1.59
N SER A 210 12.62 -19.20 -0.78
CA SER A 210 13.27 -18.62 0.39
C SER A 210 13.58 -19.70 1.44
N THR A 211 14.78 -19.65 2.00
CA THR A 211 15.19 -20.53 3.10
C THR A 211 14.97 -19.89 4.47
N LEU A 212 14.45 -18.66 4.50
CA LEU A 212 14.16 -17.93 5.74
C LEU A 212 13.08 -18.65 6.54
N LYS A 213 13.34 -18.85 7.81
CA LYS A 213 12.41 -19.42 8.79
C LYS A 213 12.11 -18.39 9.86
N ARG A 214 10.83 -18.15 10.12
CA ARG A 214 10.36 -17.26 11.22
C ARG A 214 9.13 -17.87 11.85
N GLU A 215 9.01 -17.77 13.15
CA GLU A 215 7.79 -18.17 13.88
C GLU A 215 6.57 -17.32 13.49
N THR A 216 6.81 -16.12 12.97
CA THR A 216 5.78 -15.19 12.50
C THR A 216 5.18 -15.56 11.14
N PHE A 217 5.74 -16.53 10.41
CA PHE A 217 5.18 -17.03 9.17
C PHE A 217 3.97 -17.94 9.41
N GLY A 218 3.11 -18.05 8.41
CA GLY A 218 1.92 -18.87 8.44
C GLY A 218 0.62 -18.05 8.55
N GLU A 219 -0.49 -18.74 8.81
CA GLU A 219 -1.82 -18.13 8.87
C GLU A 219 -2.11 -17.46 10.22
N GLN A 220 -1.17 -16.69 10.73
CA GLN A 220 -1.30 -15.93 11.98
C GLN A 220 -1.08 -14.43 11.80
N ASN A 221 -0.37 -14.02 10.76
CA ASN A 221 -0.08 -12.64 10.46
C ASN A 221 -0.47 -12.29 9.01
N ARG A 222 -1.07 -11.13 8.82
CA ARG A 222 -1.33 -10.56 7.49
C ARG A 222 -0.20 -9.64 7.08
N VAL A 223 0.11 -9.61 5.79
CA VAL A 223 1.10 -8.68 5.24
C VAL A 223 0.55 -7.25 5.23
N ILE A 224 1.41 -6.31 5.61
CA ILE A 224 1.17 -4.87 5.58
C ILE A 224 2.26 -4.24 4.74
N ARG A 225 1.93 -3.24 3.93
CA ARG A 225 2.83 -2.65 2.95
C ARG A 225 2.82 -1.11 3.02
N GLY A 226 3.84 -0.44 2.41
CA GLY A 226 3.83 0.98 2.09
C GLY A 226 4.60 1.89 3.03
N GLY A 227 4.91 1.47 4.26
CA GLY A 227 5.43 2.39 5.28
C GLY A 227 4.39 3.41 5.74
N ALA A 228 4.77 4.37 6.56
CA ALA A 228 3.84 5.38 7.09
C ALA A 228 4.58 6.65 7.53
N TRP A 229 3.81 7.69 7.85
CA TRP A 229 4.29 8.98 8.39
C TRP A 229 5.21 8.87 9.63
N LEU A 230 5.14 7.75 10.36
CA LEU A 230 5.94 7.49 11.56
C LEU A 230 7.15 6.60 11.29
N THR A 231 7.27 6.03 10.10
CA THR A 231 8.31 5.05 9.77
C THR A 231 9.33 5.64 8.80
N SER A 232 10.56 5.10 8.84
CA SER A 232 11.63 5.53 7.94
C SER A 232 11.29 5.23 6.47
N TYR A 233 11.82 6.06 5.57
CA TYR A 233 11.77 5.90 4.12
C TYR A 233 12.20 4.50 3.63
N LEU A 234 13.03 3.80 4.40
CA LEU A 234 13.45 2.43 4.08
C LEU A 234 12.28 1.44 4.12
N THR A 235 11.31 1.67 5.01
CA THR A 235 10.10 0.85 5.10
C THR A 235 9.03 1.25 4.10
N ALA A 236 9.17 2.42 3.46
CA ALA A 236 8.30 2.92 2.41
C ALA A 236 8.68 2.43 1.00
N ARG A 237 9.73 1.59 0.87
CA ARG A 237 10.08 0.95 -0.41
C ARG A 237 8.95 0.01 -0.85
N CYS A 238 8.70 -0.06 -2.16
CA CYS A 238 7.67 -0.94 -2.72
C CYS A 238 7.89 -2.42 -2.38
N THR A 239 9.13 -2.84 -2.11
CA THR A 239 9.47 -4.23 -1.74
C THR A 239 9.40 -4.49 -0.24
N SER A 240 9.39 -3.43 0.59
CA SER A 240 9.40 -3.57 2.04
C SER A 240 8.17 -4.30 2.55
N ARG A 241 8.38 -5.27 3.43
CA ARG A 241 7.34 -6.11 4.01
C ARG A 241 7.22 -5.83 5.50
N ASN A 242 5.99 -5.68 5.96
CA ASN A 242 5.62 -5.68 7.36
C ASN A 242 4.48 -6.67 7.58
N PHE A 243 4.18 -6.96 8.83
CA PHE A 243 3.12 -7.89 9.19
C PHE A 243 2.52 -7.56 10.55
N ALA A 244 1.28 -7.95 10.75
CA ALA A 244 0.63 -7.94 12.06
C ALA A 244 -0.46 -9.03 12.15
N VAL A 245 -0.83 -9.39 13.37
CA VAL A 245 -2.02 -10.21 13.62
C VAL A 245 -3.26 -9.49 13.10
N PRO A 246 -4.27 -10.22 12.56
CA PRO A 246 -5.44 -9.60 11.92
C PRO A 246 -6.24 -8.66 12.82
N GLU A 247 -6.20 -8.85 14.13
CA GLU A 247 -6.91 -8.05 15.15
C GLU A 247 -6.20 -6.73 15.48
N LYS A 248 -4.95 -6.55 15.02
CA LYS A 248 -4.17 -5.36 15.36
C LYS A 248 -4.82 -4.10 14.80
N LYS A 249 -4.96 -3.10 15.67
CA LYS A 249 -5.27 -1.71 15.32
C LYS A 249 -4.04 -0.85 15.56
N HIS A 250 -3.76 0.09 14.68
CA HIS A 250 -2.68 1.05 14.88
C HIS A 250 -2.94 2.33 14.09
N ARG A 251 -2.52 3.46 14.63
CA ARG A 251 -2.67 4.80 14.02
C ARG A 251 -1.90 5.04 12.72
N THR A 252 -1.08 4.10 12.31
CA THR A 252 -0.34 4.12 11.04
C THR A 252 -0.81 3.04 10.08
N MET A 253 -1.91 2.35 10.37
CA MET A 253 -2.40 1.23 9.57
C MET A 253 -3.80 1.51 9.06
N GLY A 254 -3.91 1.60 7.76
CA GLY A 254 -5.14 1.73 6.97
C GLY A 254 -5.19 0.66 5.89
N PHE A 255 -5.82 0.97 4.75
CA PHE A 255 -5.94 0.04 3.62
C PHE A 255 -6.45 0.75 2.37
N ARG A 256 -6.31 0.09 1.23
CA ARG A 256 -7.03 0.36 -0.02
C ARG A 256 -7.67 -0.92 -0.54
N CYS A 257 -8.66 -0.82 -1.43
CA CYS A 257 -9.29 -1.99 -2.02
C CYS A 257 -8.83 -2.23 -3.45
N ALA A 258 -9.03 -3.47 -3.91
CA ALA A 258 -8.86 -3.91 -5.28
C ALA A 258 -10.17 -4.53 -5.81
N LYS A 259 -10.28 -4.68 -7.11
CA LYS A 259 -11.41 -5.34 -7.78
C LYS A 259 -10.89 -6.13 -8.98
N ASP A 260 -11.44 -7.32 -9.19
CA ASP A 260 -11.08 -8.13 -10.36
C ASP A 260 -11.52 -7.42 -11.65
N ALA A 261 -10.68 -7.47 -12.67
CA ALA A 261 -11.10 -7.09 -14.01
C ALA A 261 -11.84 -8.29 -14.62
N ASN A 262 -13.12 -8.10 -14.95
CA ASN A 262 -13.94 -9.11 -15.63
C ASN A 262 -13.48 -9.32 -17.06
#